data_6d4404e8ebbcf3427e130ac2ff6334eb
#
_entry.id   6d4404e8ebbcf3427e130ac2ff6334eb
#
_cell.length_a   1.000
_cell.length_b   1.000
_cell.length_c   1.000
_cell.angle_alpha   90.00
_cell.angle_beta   90.00
_cell.angle_gamma   90.00
#
_symmetry.space_group_name_H-M   'P 1'
#
loop_
_entity.id
_entity.type
_entity.pdbx_description
1 polymer ?
#
loop_
_entity_poly.entity_id
_entity_poly.type
_entity_poly.pdbx_seq_one_letter_code
_entity_poly.pdbx_strand_id
1 'polypeptide(L)'
;MNFFSFEFLGSFLVFFLIYWSCQPSAKLQNGLLITASYFFVYSFSPDFAYILFGYTLFIYFLTNWLSNWLASKWIFTLLAIGIISCFTAFKYYSFFQETLQQTFDKFGFNVGLPIIELLAPLGLSFYAFHSVSYTVSVCRKEIPKADFFDVVLYLSFFPSIVAGPINRAKNFIPQIQADSREILDARKAILLISLALVKLFLFSAYLSENFVNPVFDAPAGFGVGEILVATYAYAWNIYFNFSGYTNLVTGIALLLGFRVPVNFNAPYMASNLKEFWARWHISLSTFIRDYIYIPLGGNRKGFGRMNTNVFLAMVISGLWHGAAMTFVVWGAIHGLGIVLLNLKTLCLEKLGWTQRLPNKALSALLARIITFHFVCFAWIFFRSQTFDDALTMLSQFAAPGFISSLSSSLGLLIAFWALLLLYPYFVQSYHYVAKKYQNIAWYYYPIPLAVILTIMFMLSPSGMPGFIYANF
;
A
#
# COMPACT_ATOMS: atom_id res chain seq x y z
N MET A 1 -2.67 2.65 -20.38
CA MET A 1 -3.24 1.27 -20.25
C MET A 1 -3.43 0.96 -18.77
N ASN A 2 -4.65 0.63 -18.32
CA ASN A 2 -4.93 0.29 -16.92
C ASN A 2 -5.11 -1.23 -16.82
N PHE A 3 -4.82 -1.86 -15.66
CA PHE A 3 -5.01 -3.30 -15.42
C PHE A 3 -6.43 -3.82 -15.70
N PHE A 4 -7.42 -2.96 -15.74
CA PHE A 4 -8.83 -3.30 -15.97
C PHE A 4 -9.35 -2.88 -17.35
N SER A 5 -8.49 -2.33 -18.21
CA SER A 5 -8.90 -1.99 -19.58
C SER A 5 -8.94 -3.24 -20.47
N PHE A 6 -9.82 -3.23 -21.47
CA PHE A 6 -9.89 -4.31 -22.47
C PHE A 6 -8.58 -4.48 -23.22
N GLU A 7 -7.86 -3.37 -23.45
CA GLU A 7 -6.54 -3.37 -24.08
C GLU A 7 -5.52 -4.13 -23.23
N PHE A 8 -5.54 -3.92 -21.90
CA PHE A 8 -4.67 -4.68 -21.01
C PHE A 8 -5.04 -6.16 -21.00
N LEU A 9 -6.32 -6.49 -20.88
CA LEU A 9 -6.76 -7.89 -20.86
C LEU A 9 -6.37 -8.62 -22.14
N GLY A 10 -6.65 -8.02 -23.30
CA GLY A 10 -6.27 -8.60 -24.60
C GLY A 10 -4.75 -8.76 -24.74
N SER A 11 -4.00 -7.72 -24.42
CA SER A 11 -2.53 -7.75 -24.45
C SER A 11 -1.95 -8.78 -23.49
N PHE A 12 -2.52 -8.87 -22.28
CA PHE A 12 -2.09 -9.86 -21.28
C PHE A 12 -2.37 -11.29 -21.74
N LEU A 13 -3.51 -11.57 -22.35
CA LEU A 13 -3.81 -12.91 -22.88
C LEU A 13 -2.82 -13.32 -23.98
N VAL A 14 -2.54 -12.43 -24.92
CA VAL A 14 -1.53 -12.69 -25.98
C VAL A 14 -0.14 -12.90 -25.35
N PHE A 15 0.26 -11.99 -24.45
CA PHE A 15 1.52 -12.11 -23.71
C PHE A 15 1.59 -13.45 -22.95
N PHE A 16 0.54 -13.84 -22.25
CA PHE A 16 0.49 -15.07 -21.46
C PHE A 16 0.69 -16.33 -22.31
N LEU A 17 0.04 -16.40 -23.48
CA LEU A 17 0.22 -17.51 -24.43
C LEU A 17 1.65 -17.58 -24.94
N ILE A 18 2.24 -16.45 -25.37
CA ILE A 18 3.62 -16.38 -25.86
C ILE A 18 4.59 -16.72 -24.71
N TYR A 19 4.36 -16.19 -23.51
CA TYR A 19 5.20 -16.44 -22.33
C TYR A 19 5.30 -17.93 -22.00
N TRP A 20 4.19 -18.66 -22.01
CA TRP A 20 4.17 -20.08 -21.72
C TRP A 20 4.62 -20.95 -22.90
N SER A 21 4.50 -20.49 -24.13
CA SER A 21 5.10 -21.19 -25.27
C SER A 21 6.65 -21.19 -25.22
N CYS A 22 7.24 -20.26 -24.47
CA CYS A 22 8.69 -20.19 -24.21
C CYS A 22 9.13 -20.97 -22.94
N GLN A 23 8.27 -21.81 -22.36
CA GLN A 23 8.50 -22.51 -21.08
C GLN A 23 9.84 -23.24 -20.95
N PRO A 24 10.44 -23.86 -21.99
CA PRO A 24 11.74 -24.52 -21.82
C PRO A 24 12.87 -23.56 -21.42
N SER A 25 12.71 -22.23 -21.65
CA SER A 25 13.74 -21.24 -21.40
C SER A 25 13.26 -20.11 -20.47
N ALA A 26 13.62 -20.19 -19.20
CA ALA A 26 13.37 -19.11 -18.25
C ALA A 26 14.03 -17.78 -18.67
N LYS A 27 15.14 -17.82 -19.42
CA LYS A 27 15.78 -16.60 -19.96
C LYS A 27 14.91 -15.90 -21.00
N LEU A 28 14.26 -16.65 -21.91
CA LEU A 28 13.30 -16.07 -22.88
C LEU A 28 12.08 -15.52 -22.15
N GLN A 29 11.57 -16.23 -21.15
CA GLN A 29 10.48 -15.75 -20.30
C GLN A 29 10.85 -14.46 -19.55
N ASN A 30 12.09 -14.34 -19.04
CA ASN A 30 12.58 -13.09 -18.45
C ASN A 30 12.63 -11.94 -19.45
N GLY A 31 13.12 -12.19 -20.66
CA GLY A 31 13.15 -11.19 -21.73
C GLY A 31 11.75 -10.68 -22.09
N LEU A 32 10.77 -11.60 -22.20
CA LEU A 32 9.36 -11.24 -22.42
C LEU A 32 8.77 -10.44 -21.26
N LEU A 33 9.09 -10.80 -20.01
CA LEU A 33 8.65 -10.05 -18.84
C LEU A 33 9.24 -8.63 -18.81
N ILE A 34 10.52 -8.47 -19.14
CA ILE A 34 11.14 -7.14 -19.25
C ILE A 34 10.43 -6.32 -20.33
N THR A 35 10.24 -6.90 -21.52
CA THR A 35 9.55 -6.22 -22.62
C THR A 35 8.12 -5.80 -22.22
N ALA A 36 7.36 -6.71 -21.61
CA ALA A 36 6.00 -6.42 -21.15
C ALA A 36 5.99 -5.34 -20.06
N SER A 37 6.95 -5.36 -19.12
CA SER A 37 7.07 -4.38 -18.05
C SER A 37 7.37 -2.99 -18.58
N TYR A 38 8.32 -2.85 -19.49
CA TYR A 38 8.64 -1.56 -20.10
C TYR A 38 7.54 -1.08 -21.05
N PHE A 39 6.91 -1.97 -21.80
CA PHE A 39 5.73 -1.63 -22.60
C PHE A 39 4.57 -1.11 -21.73
N PHE A 40 4.31 -1.76 -20.61
CA PHE A 40 3.30 -1.33 -19.66
C PHE A 40 3.57 0.08 -19.11
N VAL A 41 4.80 0.35 -18.65
CA VAL A 41 5.19 1.69 -18.16
C VAL A 41 5.16 2.72 -19.29
N TYR A 42 5.68 2.38 -20.47
CA TYR A 42 5.66 3.25 -21.67
C TYR A 42 4.24 3.64 -22.10
N SER A 43 3.26 2.76 -21.92
CA SER A 43 1.85 3.03 -22.25
C SER A 43 1.20 4.13 -21.40
N PHE A 44 1.79 4.51 -20.26
CA PHE A 44 1.36 5.68 -19.47
C PHE A 44 2.09 6.94 -19.93
N SER A 45 3.40 6.88 -20.09
CA SER A 45 4.24 7.91 -20.68
C SER A 45 5.57 7.30 -21.12
N PRO A 46 6.08 7.67 -22.31
CA PRO A 46 7.43 7.30 -22.75
C PRO A 46 8.51 7.73 -21.74
N ASP A 47 8.37 8.90 -21.14
CA ASP A 47 9.33 9.45 -20.19
C ASP A 47 9.46 8.58 -18.94
N PHE A 48 8.37 7.95 -18.50
CA PHE A 48 8.41 7.04 -17.35
C PHE A 48 9.28 5.82 -17.62
N ALA A 49 9.26 5.29 -18.83
CA ALA A 49 10.11 4.17 -19.21
C ALA A 49 11.60 4.58 -19.27
N TYR A 50 11.90 5.78 -19.79
CA TYR A 50 13.28 6.31 -19.82
C TYR A 50 13.80 6.59 -18.41
N ILE A 51 12.98 7.17 -17.53
CA ILE A 51 13.35 7.43 -16.13
C ILE A 51 13.60 6.11 -15.40
N LEU A 52 12.72 5.12 -15.55
CA LEU A 52 12.88 3.80 -14.95
C LEU A 52 14.17 3.13 -15.44
N PHE A 53 14.50 3.24 -16.73
CA PHE A 53 15.72 2.67 -17.29
C PHE A 53 16.97 3.38 -16.74
N GLY A 54 17.00 4.71 -16.76
CA GLY A 54 18.11 5.50 -16.20
C GLY A 54 18.31 5.23 -14.70
N TYR A 55 17.20 5.14 -13.94
CA TYR A 55 17.24 4.76 -12.54
C TYR A 55 17.80 3.34 -12.33
N THR A 56 17.40 2.38 -13.16
CA THR A 56 17.91 1.02 -13.11
C THR A 56 19.42 0.95 -13.40
N LEU A 57 19.89 1.70 -14.40
CA LEU A 57 21.33 1.83 -14.69
C LEU A 57 22.09 2.39 -13.49
N PHE A 58 21.57 3.45 -12.84
CA PHE A 58 22.17 4.02 -11.64
C PHE A 58 22.28 2.98 -10.52
N ILE A 59 21.22 2.24 -10.22
CA ILE A 59 21.20 1.21 -9.17
C ILE A 59 22.15 0.06 -9.50
N TYR A 60 22.17 -0.39 -10.75
CA TYR A 60 23.06 -1.45 -11.19
C TYR A 60 24.53 -1.03 -11.05
N PHE A 61 24.87 0.17 -11.54
CA PHE A 61 26.23 0.71 -11.44
C PHE A 61 26.65 0.91 -9.99
N LEU A 62 25.81 1.54 -9.18
CA LEU A 62 26.05 1.76 -7.76
C LEU A 62 26.29 0.44 -7.01
N THR A 63 25.41 -0.55 -7.23
CA THR A 63 25.44 -1.79 -6.44
C THR A 63 26.45 -2.80 -6.97
N ASN A 64 26.58 -2.97 -8.29
CA ASN A 64 27.41 -4.03 -8.87
C ASN A 64 28.84 -3.59 -9.14
N TRP A 65 29.06 -2.31 -9.44
CA TRP A 65 30.39 -1.80 -9.78
C TRP A 65 31.02 -1.00 -8.65
N LEU A 66 30.41 0.08 -8.17
CA LEU A 66 30.96 0.93 -7.12
C LEU A 66 31.16 0.18 -5.79
N SER A 67 30.32 -0.80 -5.47
CA SER A 67 30.49 -1.61 -4.25
C SER A 67 31.76 -2.45 -4.22
N ASN A 68 32.52 -2.55 -5.32
CA ASN A 68 33.84 -3.17 -5.33
C ASN A 68 34.92 -2.24 -4.75
N TRP A 69 34.69 -0.94 -4.81
CA TRP A 69 35.67 0.08 -4.49
C TRP A 69 35.32 0.88 -3.23
N LEU A 70 34.04 0.99 -2.92
CA LEU A 70 33.54 1.79 -1.82
C LEU A 70 33.01 0.93 -0.67
N ALA A 71 33.25 1.37 0.55
CA ALA A 71 32.65 0.76 1.73
C ALA A 71 31.11 0.92 1.69
N SER A 72 30.38 -0.05 2.24
CA SER A 72 28.91 -0.11 2.22
C SER A 72 28.24 1.18 2.74
N LYS A 73 28.87 1.88 3.69
CA LYS A 73 28.33 3.17 4.20
C LYS A 73 28.21 4.22 3.09
N TRP A 74 29.19 4.32 2.19
CA TRP A 74 29.16 5.26 1.08
C TRP A 74 28.16 4.84 0.00
N ILE A 75 28.02 3.55 -0.25
CA ILE A 75 27.00 3.01 -1.15
C ILE A 75 25.61 3.38 -0.63
N PHE A 76 25.34 3.19 0.66
CA PHE A 76 24.06 3.56 1.27
C PHE A 76 23.82 5.09 1.26
N THR A 77 24.88 5.88 1.45
CA THR A 77 24.78 7.35 1.35
C THR A 77 24.42 7.78 -0.06
N LEU A 78 25.11 7.26 -1.09
CA LEU A 78 24.82 7.56 -2.50
C LEU A 78 23.42 7.10 -2.91
N LEU A 79 23.00 5.91 -2.46
CA LEU A 79 21.63 5.41 -2.66
C LEU A 79 20.59 6.35 -2.04
N ALA A 80 20.82 6.77 -0.79
CA ALA A 80 19.91 7.68 -0.10
C ALA A 80 19.83 9.04 -0.81
N ILE A 81 20.98 9.61 -1.22
CA ILE A 81 21.01 10.85 -2.00
C ILE A 81 20.25 10.68 -3.31
N GLY A 82 20.48 9.61 -4.07
CA GLY A 82 19.76 9.35 -5.32
C GLY A 82 18.25 9.25 -5.13
N ILE A 83 17.80 8.48 -4.13
CA ILE A 83 16.37 8.35 -3.81
C ILE A 83 15.78 9.69 -3.38
N ILE A 84 16.42 10.41 -2.44
CA ILE A 84 15.96 11.71 -1.96
C ILE A 84 15.88 12.70 -3.13
N SER A 85 16.89 12.76 -4.00
CA SER A 85 16.89 13.64 -5.17
C SER A 85 15.73 13.32 -6.12
N CYS A 86 15.47 12.04 -6.42
CA CYS A 86 14.34 11.62 -7.25
C CYS A 86 13.00 12.00 -6.60
N PHE A 87 12.84 11.73 -5.30
CA PHE A 87 11.59 12.08 -4.61
C PHE A 87 11.41 13.60 -4.50
N THR A 88 12.48 14.35 -4.23
CA THR A 88 12.43 15.82 -4.21
C THR A 88 12.04 16.35 -5.57
N ALA A 89 12.67 15.88 -6.64
CA ALA A 89 12.40 16.38 -8.00
C ALA A 89 10.97 16.04 -8.47
N PHE A 90 10.52 14.80 -8.29
CA PHE A 90 9.28 14.31 -8.93
C PHE A 90 8.06 14.31 -8.01
N LYS A 91 8.23 14.31 -6.69
CA LYS A 91 7.12 14.15 -5.75
C LYS A 91 6.97 15.32 -4.79
N TYR A 92 8.06 15.92 -4.33
CA TYR A 92 8.01 16.93 -3.27
C TYR A 92 8.29 18.36 -3.75
N TYR A 93 8.80 18.56 -4.98
CA TYR A 93 9.20 19.86 -5.45
C TYR A 93 8.05 20.87 -5.41
N SER A 94 6.91 20.57 -6.01
CA SER A 94 5.75 21.47 -6.05
C SER A 94 5.26 21.84 -4.65
N PHE A 95 5.22 20.87 -3.74
CA PHE A 95 4.82 21.10 -2.34
C PHE A 95 5.77 22.07 -1.61
N PHE A 96 7.07 21.85 -1.75
CA PHE A 96 8.06 22.73 -1.11
C PHE A 96 8.22 24.06 -1.83
N GLN A 97 8.03 24.11 -3.13
CA GLN A 97 8.17 25.30 -3.95
C GLN A 97 7.20 26.41 -3.49
N GLU A 98 5.91 26.12 -3.32
CA GLU A 98 4.94 27.09 -2.81
C GLU A 98 5.29 27.57 -1.40
N THR A 99 5.62 26.66 -0.50
CA THR A 99 6.00 26.98 0.89
C THR A 99 7.27 27.82 0.96
N LEU A 100 8.28 27.45 0.15
CA LEU A 100 9.54 28.20 0.06
C LEU A 100 9.33 29.57 -0.58
N GLN A 101 8.53 29.67 -1.64
CA GLN A 101 8.21 30.94 -2.29
C GLN A 101 7.52 31.89 -1.31
N GLN A 102 6.47 31.45 -0.62
CA GLN A 102 5.79 32.23 0.41
C GLN A 102 6.73 32.68 1.54
N THR A 103 7.68 31.81 1.90
CA THR A 103 8.69 32.12 2.93
C THR A 103 9.67 33.17 2.42
N PHE A 104 10.16 33.04 1.20
CA PHE A 104 11.05 34.05 0.59
C PHE A 104 10.37 35.42 0.45
N ASP A 105 9.13 35.42 -0.04
CA ASP A 105 8.34 36.63 -0.16
C ASP A 105 8.13 37.30 1.20
N LYS A 106 7.85 36.56 2.25
CA LYS A 106 7.70 37.05 3.62
C LYS A 106 8.98 37.65 4.19
N PHE A 107 10.13 37.12 3.82
CA PHE A 107 11.44 37.64 4.22
C PHE A 107 12.01 38.71 3.25
N GLY A 108 11.25 39.10 2.20
CA GLY A 108 11.66 40.10 1.22
C GLY A 108 12.71 39.63 0.22
N PHE A 109 12.91 38.33 0.08
CA PHE A 109 13.78 37.76 -0.95
C PHE A 109 13.02 37.67 -2.28
N ASN A 110 13.33 38.49 -3.25
CA ASN A 110 12.77 38.43 -4.62
C ASN A 110 13.41 37.29 -5.43
N VAL A 111 13.27 36.08 -4.97
CA VAL A 111 13.75 34.84 -5.67
C VAL A 111 12.54 34.15 -6.24
N GLY A 112 12.31 34.23 -7.54
CA GLY A 112 11.28 33.43 -8.23
C GLY A 112 11.75 32.00 -8.38
N LEU A 113 11.15 31.07 -7.62
CA LEU A 113 11.42 29.64 -7.80
C LEU A 113 10.73 29.15 -9.09
N PRO A 114 11.42 28.40 -9.95
CA PRO A 114 10.83 27.93 -11.20
C PRO A 114 9.63 27.01 -10.92
N ILE A 115 8.54 27.19 -11.65
CA ILE A 115 7.42 26.25 -11.65
C ILE A 115 7.80 25.08 -12.54
N ILE A 116 8.10 23.93 -11.93
CA ILE A 116 8.48 22.71 -12.65
C ILE A 116 7.38 21.68 -12.43
N GLU A 117 6.54 21.47 -13.42
CA GLU A 117 5.51 20.45 -13.43
C GLU A 117 6.10 19.12 -13.91
N LEU A 118 6.81 18.42 -13.04
CA LEU A 118 7.28 17.07 -13.31
C LEU A 118 6.23 16.06 -12.84
N LEU A 119 5.66 15.32 -13.76
CA LEU A 119 4.81 14.19 -13.42
C LEU A 119 5.64 13.13 -12.69
N ALA A 120 5.16 12.71 -11.52
CA ALA A 120 5.81 11.64 -10.77
C ALA A 120 5.79 10.34 -11.62
N PRO A 121 6.96 9.73 -11.88
CA PRO A 121 7.01 8.51 -12.68
C PRO A 121 6.23 7.39 -12.03
N LEU A 122 5.47 6.66 -12.86
CA LEU A 122 4.70 5.52 -12.41
C LEU A 122 5.58 4.53 -11.65
N GLY A 123 5.20 4.19 -10.43
CA GLY A 123 5.91 3.20 -9.60
C GLY A 123 7.20 3.70 -8.93
N LEU A 124 7.54 5.01 -9.00
CA LEU A 124 8.74 5.58 -8.37
C LEU A 124 8.97 5.06 -6.95
N SER A 125 7.94 5.08 -6.13
CA SER A 125 7.99 4.62 -4.75
C SER A 125 8.31 3.13 -4.62
N PHE A 126 7.78 2.30 -5.51
CA PHE A 126 7.99 0.84 -5.48
C PHE A 126 9.39 0.46 -5.94
N TYR A 127 9.83 0.96 -7.09
CA TYR A 127 11.18 0.62 -7.53
C TYR A 127 12.28 1.25 -6.65
N ALA A 128 12.01 2.36 -5.94
CA ALA A 128 12.89 2.85 -4.90
C ALA A 128 13.01 1.87 -3.72
N PHE A 129 11.91 1.29 -3.25
CA PHE A 129 11.96 0.24 -2.23
C PHE A 129 12.67 -1.02 -2.70
N HIS A 130 12.43 -1.43 -3.94
CA HIS A 130 13.13 -2.57 -4.52
C HIS A 130 14.64 -2.31 -4.59
N SER A 131 15.07 -1.10 -4.98
CA SER A 131 16.49 -0.72 -5.06
C SER A 131 17.18 -0.74 -3.69
N VAL A 132 16.51 -0.21 -2.65
CA VAL A 132 17.01 -0.31 -1.26
C VAL A 132 17.18 -1.78 -0.87
N SER A 133 16.15 -2.61 -1.13
CA SER A 133 16.22 -4.03 -0.80
C SER A 133 17.38 -4.73 -1.52
N TYR A 134 17.57 -4.46 -2.82
CA TYR A 134 18.64 -5.07 -3.60
C TYR A 134 20.01 -4.62 -3.10
N THR A 135 20.25 -3.33 -3.04
CA THR A 135 21.55 -2.76 -2.64
C THR A 135 21.97 -3.21 -1.24
N VAL A 136 21.02 -3.19 -0.29
CA VAL A 136 21.31 -3.61 1.09
C VAL A 136 21.60 -5.11 1.15
N SER A 137 20.83 -5.95 0.44
CA SER A 137 21.03 -7.40 0.45
C SER A 137 22.38 -7.79 -0.18
N VAL A 138 22.82 -7.12 -1.27
CA VAL A 138 24.14 -7.34 -1.87
C VAL A 138 25.26 -6.87 -0.93
N CYS A 139 25.16 -5.65 -0.39
CA CYS A 139 26.19 -5.11 0.52
C CYS A 139 26.31 -5.91 1.82
N ARG A 140 25.24 -6.55 2.28
CA ARG A 140 25.23 -7.46 3.44
C ARG A 140 25.63 -8.89 3.08
N LYS A 141 25.89 -9.16 1.80
CA LYS A 141 26.22 -10.51 1.30
C LYS A 141 25.09 -11.53 1.55
N GLU A 142 23.85 -11.08 1.61
CA GLU A 142 22.65 -11.94 1.72
C GLU A 142 22.34 -12.63 0.38
N ILE A 143 22.69 -11.96 -0.74
CA ILE A 143 22.60 -12.48 -2.10
C ILE A 143 23.86 -12.09 -2.89
N PRO A 144 24.23 -12.87 -3.91
CA PRO A 144 25.25 -12.46 -4.87
C PRO A 144 24.76 -11.25 -5.70
N LYS A 145 25.71 -10.58 -6.37
CA LYS A 145 25.39 -9.57 -7.39
C LYS A 145 24.64 -10.23 -8.53
N ALA A 146 23.49 -9.68 -8.87
CA ALA A 146 22.69 -10.18 -9.98
C ALA A 146 23.15 -9.59 -11.32
N ASP A 147 22.90 -10.28 -12.42
CA ASP A 147 23.15 -9.79 -13.76
C ASP A 147 22.27 -8.58 -14.08
N PHE A 148 22.68 -7.80 -15.09
CA PHE A 148 21.97 -6.58 -15.47
C PHE A 148 20.49 -6.82 -15.77
N PHE A 149 20.17 -7.83 -16.57
CA PHE A 149 18.79 -8.13 -16.95
C PHE A 149 17.95 -8.62 -15.77
N ASP A 150 18.55 -9.30 -14.79
CA ASP A 150 17.86 -9.70 -13.56
C ASP A 150 17.49 -8.48 -12.71
N VAL A 151 18.38 -7.48 -12.62
CA VAL A 151 18.11 -6.22 -11.92
C VAL A 151 17.05 -5.41 -12.66
N VAL A 152 17.12 -5.34 -14.00
CA VAL A 152 16.09 -4.71 -14.83
C VAL A 152 14.74 -5.32 -14.55
N LEU A 153 14.61 -6.65 -14.59
CA LEU A 153 13.35 -7.34 -14.33
C LEU A 153 12.86 -7.13 -12.89
N TYR A 154 13.77 -7.21 -11.92
CA TYR A 154 13.43 -7.03 -10.52
C TYR A 154 12.84 -5.63 -10.22
N LEU A 155 13.41 -4.58 -10.80
CA LEU A 155 12.95 -3.21 -10.59
C LEU A 155 11.72 -2.86 -11.42
N SER A 156 11.53 -3.49 -12.58
CA SER A 156 10.45 -3.17 -13.52
C SER A 156 9.26 -4.13 -13.48
N PHE A 157 9.30 -5.22 -12.70
CA PHE A 157 8.29 -6.28 -12.72
C PHE A 157 6.86 -5.74 -12.70
N PHE A 158 6.20 -5.72 -13.88
CA PHE A 158 4.96 -4.98 -14.12
C PHE A 158 3.80 -5.33 -13.16
N PRO A 159 3.63 -6.57 -12.69
CA PRO A 159 2.53 -6.83 -11.78
C PRO A 159 2.61 -6.05 -10.46
N SER A 160 3.82 -5.78 -9.96
CA SER A 160 4.03 -5.13 -8.67
C SER A 160 4.61 -3.71 -8.74
N ILE A 161 4.89 -3.17 -9.95
CA ILE A 161 5.54 -1.87 -10.07
C ILE A 161 4.62 -0.69 -9.71
N VAL A 162 3.32 -0.80 -9.99
CA VAL A 162 2.33 0.27 -9.74
C VAL A 162 1.70 0.12 -8.37
N ALA A 163 1.32 -1.11 -8.05
CA ALA A 163 0.54 -1.44 -6.87
C ALA A 163 0.85 -2.89 -6.48
N GLY A 164 0.99 -3.15 -5.22
CA GLY A 164 1.19 -4.53 -4.80
C GLY A 164 2.16 -4.67 -3.65
N PRO A 165 2.54 -5.90 -3.33
CA PRO A 165 3.50 -6.15 -2.27
C PRO A 165 4.91 -5.70 -2.66
N ILE A 166 5.65 -5.14 -1.69
CA ILE A 166 7.05 -4.75 -1.88
C ILE A 166 7.92 -6.01 -1.85
N ASN A 167 8.45 -6.40 -3.01
CA ASN A 167 9.27 -7.59 -3.16
C ASN A 167 10.67 -7.38 -2.55
N ARG A 168 11.12 -8.33 -1.72
CA ARG A 168 12.48 -8.34 -1.19
C ARG A 168 13.42 -9.02 -2.18
N ALA A 169 14.58 -8.38 -2.46
CA ALA A 169 15.56 -8.91 -3.41
C ALA A 169 15.98 -10.34 -3.08
N LYS A 170 16.25 -10.62 -1.81
CA LYS A 170 16.65 -11.96 -1.34
C LYS A 170 15.64 -13.07 -1.64
N ASN A 171 14.36 -12.73 -1.78
CA ASN A 171 13.30 -13.69 -2.04
C ASN A 171 12.87 -13.70 -3.51
N PHE A 172 13.09 -12.60 -4.24
CA PHE A 172 12.59 -12.43 -5.61
C PHE A 172 13.64 -12.70 -6.68
N ILE A 173 14.90 -12.24 -6.48
CA ILE A 173 16.01 -12.50 -7.43
C ILE A 173 16.21 -14.00 -7.69
N PRO A 174 16.20 -14.89 -6.67
CA PRO A 174 16.30 -16.33 -6.94
C PRO A 174 15.17 -16.90 -7.81
N GLN A 175 13.98 -16.30 -7.78
CA GLN A 175 12.89 -16.71 -8.67
C GLN A 175 13.10 -16.24 -10.11
N ILE A 176 13.75 -15.08 -10.31
CA ILE A 176 14.17 -14.62 -11.65
C ILE A 176 15.22 -15.55 -12.24
N GLN A 177 16.14 -16.02 -11.40
CA GLN A 177 17.29 -16.87 -11.78
C GLN A 177 16.97 -18.36 -11.85
N ALA A 178 15.72 -18.76 -11.60
CA ALA A 178 15.31 -20.15 -11.70
C ALA A 178 15.46 -20.66 -13.15
N ASP A 179 15.93 -21.89 -13.32
CA ASP A 179 16.17 -22.51 -14.63
C ASP A 179 14.88 -22.77 -15.41
N SER A 180 13.80 -23.04 -14.71
CA SER A 180 12.46 -23.28 -15.30
C SER A 180 11.37 -22.70 -14.41
N ARG A 181 10.22 -22.44 -15.01
CA ARG A 181 9.01 -21.95 -14.32
C ARG A 181 7.80 -22.82 -14.63
N GLU A 182 6.88 -22.80 -13.69
CA GLU A 182 5.56 -23.41 -13.81
C GLU A 182 4.50 -22.48 -13.22
N ILE A 183 3.24 -22.67 -13.58
CA ILE A 183 2.13 -21.99 -12.92
C ILE A 183 2.07 -22.54 -11.47
N LEU A 184 2.29 -21.66 -10.48
CA LEU A 184 2.47 -22.13 -9.10
C LEU A 184 1.18 -22.64 -8.47
N ASP A 185 0.05 -21.94 -8.66
CA ASP A 185 -1.25 -22.29 -8.12
C ASP A 185 -2.37 -21.59 -8.91
N ALA A 186 -2.77 -22.17 -10.03
CA ALA A 186 -3.79 -21.61 -10.90
C ALA A 186 -5.14 -21.44 -10.17
N ARG A 187 -5.52 -22.35 -9.28
CA ARG A 187 -6.78 -22.31 -8.54
C ARG A 187 -6.82 -21.09 -7.61
N LYS A 188 -5.76 -20.93 -6.85
CA LYS A 188 -5.59 -19.75 -5.97
C LYS A 188 -5.51 -18.44 -6.76
N ALA A 189 -4.82 -18.44 -7.89
CA ALA A 189 -4.71 -17.29 -8.76
C ALA A 189 -6.09 -16.82 -9.26
N ILE A 190 -6.91 -17.73 -9.78
CA ILE A 190 -8.27 -17.42 -10.25
C ILE A 190 -9.15 -16.92 -9.11
N LEU A 191 -9.09 -17.57 -7.93
CA LEU A 191 -9.81 -17.11 -6.74
C LEU A 191 -9.41 -15.68 -6.35
N LEU A 192 -8.10 -15.38 -6.33
CA LEU A 192 -7.60 -14.05 -5.96
C LEU A 192 -8.03 -13.00 -6.99
N ILE A 193 -7.95 -13.30 -8.29
CA ILE A 193 -8.41 -12.39 -9.35
C ILE A 193 -9.92 -12.15 -9.21
N SER A 194 -10.72 -13.19 -9.00
CA SER A 194 -12.17 -13.05 -8.77
C SER A 194 -12.50 -12.18 -7.56
N LEU A 195 -11.80 -12.39 -6.45
CA LEU A 195 -11.93 -11.55 -5.25
C LEU A 195 -11.47 -10.10 -5.47
N ALA A 196 -10.44 -9.90 -6.28
CA ALA A 196 -10.00 -8.56 -6.66
C ALA A 196 -11.11 -7.79 -7.38
N LEU A 197 -11.74 -8.43 -8.36
CA LEU A 197 -12.83 -7.85 -9.12
C LEU A 197 -14.01 -7.45 -8.19
N VAL A 198 -14.45 -8.36 -7.33
CA VAL A 198 -15.54 -8.08 -6.36
C VAL A 198 -15.16 -6.91 -5.43
N LYS A 199 -13.96 -6.94 -4.86
CA LYS A 199 -13.51 -5.90 -3.92
C LYS A 199 -13.42 -4.52 -4.57
N LEU A 200 -12.91 -4.46 -5.80
CA LEU A 200 -12.66 -3.20 -6.49
C LEU A 200 -13.94 -2.61 -7.08
N PHE A 201 -14.66 -3.39 -7.86
CA PHE A 201 -15.78 -2.87 -8.63
C PHE A 201 -17.11 -2.81 -7.85
N LEU A 202 -17.36 -3.77 -6.95
CA LEU A 202 -18.59 -3.75 -6.18
C LEU A 202 -18.42 -2.98 -4.87
N PHE A 203 -17.42 -3.33 -4.05
CA PHE A 203 -17.33 -2.72 -2.73
C PHE A 203 -16.58 -1.38 -2.73
N SER A 204 -15.38 -1.33 -3.30
CA SER A 204 -14.57 -0.10 -3.25
C SER A 204 -15.20 1.02 -4.06
N ALA A 205 -15.59 0.78 -5.31
CA ALA A 205 -16.21 1.79 -6.16
C ALA A 205 -17.52 2.32 -5.54
N TYR A 206 -18.42 1.41 -5.11
CA TYR A 206 -19.68 1.79 -4.49
C TYR A 206 -19.49 2.64 -3.24
N LEU A 207 -18.61 2.25 -2.32
CA LEU A 207 -18.33 3.02 -1.11
C LEU A 207 -17.72 4.39 -1.43
N SER A 208 -16.81 4.44 -2.42
CA SER A 208 -16.17 5.68 -2.85
C SER A 208 -17.18 6.69 -3.38
N GLU A 209 -18.01 6.28 -4.33
CA GLU A 209 -18.91 7.20 -5.03
C GLU A 209 -20.09 7.64 -4.16
N ASN A 210 -20.64 6.74 -3.35
CA ASN A 210 -21.88 7.04 -2.63
C ASN A 210 -21.66 7.63 -1.23
N PHE A 211 -20.51 7.39 -0.60
CA PHE A 211 -20.30 7.79 0.80
C PHE A 211 -19.03 8.59 1.03
N VAL A 212 -17.93 8.27 0.34
CA VAL A 212 -16.62 8.85 0.66
C VAL A 212 -16.45 10.17 -0.08
N ASN A 213 -16.46 10.16 -1.41
CA ASN A 213 -16.17 11.33 -2.22
C ASN A 213 -17.09 12.52 -1.92
N PRO A 214 -18.43 12.38 -1.83
CA PRO A 214 -19.29 13.52 -1.57
C PRO A 214 -18.93 14.27 -0.28
N VAL A 215 -18.58 13.54 0.78
CA VAL A 215 -18.30 14.12 2.11
C VAL A 215 -16.88 14.66 2.20
N PHE A 216 -15.89 13.90 1.73
CA PHE A 216 -14.48 14.31 1.83
C PHE A 216 -14.11 15.42 0.84
N ASP A 217 -14.84 15.57 -0.26
CA ASP A 217 -14.57 16.61 -1.25
C ASP A 217 -15.28 17.95 -0.91
N ALA A 218 -16.29 17.93 -0.01
CA ALA A 218 -17.00 19.12 0.44
C ALA A 218 -17.49 19.01 1.92
N PRO A 219 -16.58 18.84 2.90
CA PRO A 219 -16.96 18.45 4.26
C PRO A 219 -17.83 19.45 5.03
N ALA A 220 -17.79 20.74 4.67
CA ALA A 220 -18.57 21.77 5.31
C ALA A 220 -20.10 21.63 5.08
N GLY A 221 -20.51 20.91 4.04
CA GLY A 221 -21.92 20.67 3.70
C GLY A 221 -22.58 19.54 4.47
N PHE A 222 -21.87 18.81 5.35
CA PHE A 222 -22.35 17.58 5.98
C PHE A 222 -22.26 17.66 7.51
N GLY A 223 -23.22 17.04 8.19
CA GLY A 223 -23.23 16.94 9.63
C GLY A 223 -22.41 15.72 10.14
N VAL A 224 -22.28 15.64 11.46
CA VAL A 224 -21.46 14.63 12.14
C VAL A 224 -21.84 13.18 11.80
N GLY A 225 -23.13 12.90 11.61
CA GLY A 225 -23.60 11.55 11.27
C GLY A 225 -23.10 11.09 9.91
N GLU A 226 -23.16 11.96 8.91
CA GLU A 226 -22.67 11.70 7.55
C GLU A 226 -21.14 11.61 7.51
N ILE A 227 -20.46 12.44 8.28
CA ILE A 227 -18.98 12.37 8.42
C ILE A 227 -18.54 11.04 9.04
N LEU A 228 -19.24 10.55 10.06
CA LEU A 228 -18.97 9.24 10.65
C LEU A 228 -19.23 8.11 9.64
N VAL A 229 -20.34 8.17 8.90
CA VAL A 229 -20.64 7.21 7.82
C VAL A 229 -19.53 7.23 6.77
N ALA A 230 -19.13 8.40 6.28
CA ALA A 230 -18.08 8.56 5.29
C ALA A 230 -16.72 8.04 5.80
N THR A 231 -16.41 8.29 7.07
CA THR A 231 -15.17 7.81 7.71
C THR A 231 -15.13 6.28 7.80
N TYR A 232 -16.23 5.65 8.20
CA TYR A 232 -16.31 4.18 8.23
C TYR A 232 -16.35 3.59 6.82
N ALA A 233 -17.07 4.23 5.90
CA ALA A 233 -17.06 3.86 4.49
C ALA A 233 -15.64 3.91 3.91
N TYR A 234 -14.86 4.97 4.22
CA TYR A 234 -13.49 5.09 3.77
C TYR A 234 -12.58 4.00 4.35
N ALA A 235 -12.73 3.65 5.62
CA ALA A 235 -11.96 2.56 6.21
C ALA A 235 -12.15 1.24 5.44
N TRP A 236 -13.38 0.89 5.06
CA TRP A 236 -13.66 -0.27 4.23
C TRP A 236 -13.27 -0.08 2.77
N ASN A 237 -13.46 1.12 2.21
CA ASN A 237 -13.08 1.46 0.84
C ASN A 237 -11.58 1.26 0.61
N ILE A 238 -10.72 1.87 1.43
CA ILE A 238 -9.26 1.74 1.30
C ILE A 238 -8.80 0.29 1.50
N TYR A 239 -9.45 -0.47 2.40
CA TYR A 239 -9.16 -1.89 2.58
C TYR A 239 -9.54 -2.71 1.34
N PHE A 240 -10.75 -2.54 0.80
CA PHE A 240 -11.18 -3.28 -0.38
C PHE A 240 -10.39 -2.88 -1.62
N ASN A 241 -10.12 -1.59 -1.81
CA ASN A 241 -9.30 -1.10 -2.91
C ASN A 241 -7.91 -1.72 -2.88
N PHE A 242 -7.17 -1.47 -1.81
CA PHE A 242 -5.78 -1.91 -1.75
C PHE A 242 -5.62 -3.42 -1.65
N SER A 243 -6.45 -4.12 -0.87
CA SER A 243 -6.41 -5.59 -0.83
C SER A 243 -6.90 -6.22 -2.14
N GLY A 244 -7.81 -5.56 -2.86
CA GLY A 244 -8.24 -5.95 -4.20
C GLY A 244 -7.10 -5.92 -5.21
N TYR A 245 -6.40 -4.78 -5.32
CA TYR A 245 -5.21 -4.68 -6.16
C TYR A 245 -4.12 -5.68 -5.77
N THR A 246 -3.87 -5.86 -4.46
CA THR A 246 -2.92 -6.87 -3.99
C THR A 246 -3.31 -8.29 -4.41
N ASN A 247 -4.60 -8.62 -4.35
CA ASN A 247 -5.10 -9.92 -4.79
C ASN A 247 -4.89 -10.10 -6.31
N LEU A 248 -5.19 -9.08 -7.12
CA LEU A 248 -4.97 -9.09 -8.57
C LEU A 248 -3.49 -9.36 -8.89
N VAL A 249 -2.60 -8.53 -8.34
CA VAL A 249 -1.15 -8.66 -8.53
C VAL A 249 -0.64 -10.03 -8.10
N THR A 250 -1.10 -10.53 -6.95
CA THR A 250 -0.71 -11.86 -6.46
C THR A 250 -1.21 -12.97 -7.38
N GLY A 251 -2.45 -12.86 -7.87
CA GLY A 251 -3.01 -13.81 -8.83
C GLY A 251 -2.23 -13.84 -10.15
N ILE A 252 -1.95 -12.67 -10.73
CA ILE A 252 -1.14 -12.54 -11.95
C ILE A 252 0.27 -13.12 -11.72
N ALA A 253 0.92 -12.77 -10.61
CA ALA A 253 2.25 -13.28 -10.29
C ALA A 253 2.28 -14.81 -10.19
N LEU A 254 1.29 -15.45 -9.54
CA LEU A 254 1.17 -16.91 -9.47
C LEU A 254 1.00 -17.56 -10.83
N LEU A 255 0.22 -16.94 -11.74
CA LEU A 255 0.07 -17.41 -13.12
C LEU A 255 1.36 -17.28 -13.93
N LEU A 256 2.23 -16.33 -13.61
CA LEU A 256 3.53 -16.13 -14.24
C LEU A 256 4.67 -16.91 -13.57
N GLY A 257 4.38 -17.71 -12.54
CA GLY A 257 5.37 -18.53 -11.83
C GLY A 257 6.15 -17.79 -10.74
N PHE A 258 5.62 -16.66 -10.23
CA PHE A 258 6.26 -15.87 -9.18
C PHE A 258 5.43 -15.83 -7.89
N ARG A 259 6.11 -15.83 -6.75
CA ARG A 259 5.52 -15.62 -5.42
C ARG A 259 5.85 -14.22 -4.93
N VAL A 260 4.83 -13.47 -4.58
CA VAL A 260 4.94 -12.14 -3.96
C VAL A 260 4.49 -12.20 -2.49
N PRO A 261 4.98 -11.29 -1.61
CA PRO A 261 4.62 -11.32 -0.20
C PRO A 261 3.15 -10.98 0.03
N VAL A 262 2.61 -11.44 1.17
CA VAL A 262 1.25 -11.10 1.61
C VAL A 262 1.22 -9.68 2.16
N ASN A 263 0.20 -8.89 1.80
CA ASN A 263 0.03 -7.51 2.28
C ASN A 263 -1.06 -7.35 3.34
N PHE A 264 -2.05 -8.23 3.37
CA PHE A 264 -3.18 -8.11 4.28
C PHE A 264 -3.51 -9.43 4.96
N ASN A 265 -3.78 -9.35 6.28
CA ASN A 265 -4.24 -10.49 7.07
C ASN A 265 -5.35 -10.03 8.04
N ALA A 266 -6.55 -9.81 7.51
CA ALA A 266 -7.72 -9.37 8.28
C ALA A 266 -7.40 -8.21 9.26
N PRO A 267 -7.03 -7.01 8.78
CA PRO A 267 -6.46 -5.93 9.60
C PRO A 267 -7.41 -5.41 10.68
N TYR A 268 -8.72 -5.37 10.41
CA TYR A 268 -9.72 -4.89 11.37
C TYR A 268 -10.09 -5.92 12.45
N MET A 269 -9.41 -7.07 12.49
CA MET A 269 -9.39 -7.99 13.62
C MET A 269 -8.40 -7.56 14.72
N ALA A 270 -7.56 -6.58 14.46
CA ALA A 270 -6.49 -6.16 15.36
C ALA A 270 -7.07 -5.58 16.67
N SER A 271 -6.51 -6.01 17.79
CA SER A 271 -6.86 -5.56 19.15
C SER A 271 -5.96 -4.41 19.65
N ASN A 272 -4.96 -4.01 18.88
CA ASN A 272 -4.07 -2.88 19.16
C ASN A 272 -3.33 -2.45 17.88
N LEU A 273 -2.67 -1.28 17.93
CA LEU A 273 -1.98 -0.71 16.77
C LEU A 273 -0.78 -1.52 16.28
N LYS A 274 -0.08 -2.22 17.16
CA LYS A 274 1.04 -3.09 16.74
C LYS A 274 0.52 -4.27 15.93
N GLU A 275 -0.58 -4.87 16.38
CA GLU A 275 -1.26 -5.94 15.66
C GLU A 275 -1.87 -5.43 14.35
N PHE A 276 -2.43 -4.21 14.33
CA PHE A 276 -2.93 -3.59 13.10
C PHE A 276 -1.83 -3.50 12.05
N TRP A 277 -0.66 -2.97 12.36
CA TRP A 277 0.48 -2.87 11.46
C TRP A 277 1.12 -4.21 11.10
N ALA A 278 0.94 -5.24 11.91
CA ALA A 278 1.32 -6.61 11.56
C ALA A 278 0.35 -7.28 10.56
N ARG A 279 -0.83 -6.66 10.34
CA ARG A 279 -1.91 -7.17 9.47
C ARG A 279 -2.23 -6.28 8.28
N TRP A 280 -1.89 -4.99 8.37
CA TRP A 280 -2.09 -3.96 7.33
C TRP A 280 -0.79 -3.67 6.60
N HIS A 281 -0.84 -3.69 5.24
CA HIS A 281 0.31 -3.38 4.37
C HIS A 281 1.62 -4.01 4.87
N ILE A 282 1.59 -5.31 5.08
CA ILE A 282 2.63 -6.08 5.78
C ILE A 282 4.00 -5.90 5.13
N SER A 283 4.06 -5.86 3.80
CA SER A 283 5.32 -5.66 3.08
C SER A 283 5.95 -4.29 3.36
N LEU A 284 5.15 -3.21 3.46
CA LEU A 284 5.62 -1.88 3.85
C LEU A 284 5.99 -1.83 5.33
N SER A 285 5.12 -2.33 6.21
CA SER A 285 5.37 -2.33 7.66
C SER A 285 6.68 -3.04 8.01
N THR A 286 6.93 -4.18 7.38
CA THR A 286 8.20 -4.90 7.54
C THR A 286 9.36 -4.17 6.87
N PHE A 287 9.13 -3.47 5.74
CA PHE A 287 10.16 -2.66 5.10
C PHE A 287 10.60 -1.50 6.02
N ILE A 288 9.67 -0.72 6.54
CA ILE A 288 9.94 0.39 7.47
C ILE A 288 10.66 -0.11 8.71
N ARG A 289 10.25 -1.27 9.26
CA ARG A 289 10.95 -1.89 10.39
C ARG A 289 12.41 -2.20 10.05
N ASP A 290 12.66 -2.88 8.93
CA ASP A 290 13.98 -3.47 8.62
C ASP A 290 14.98 -2.44 8.09
N TYR A 291 14.50 -1.41 7.36
CA TYR A 291 15.37 -0.43 6.69
C TYR A 291 15.35 0.97 7.33
N ILE A 292 14.41 1.24 8.25
CA ILE A 292 14.34 2.53 8.95
C ILE A 292 14.44 2.33 10.46
N TYR A 293 13.52 1.61 11.07
CA TYR A 293 13.45 1.46 12.53
C TYR A 293 14.70 0.78 13.12
N ILE A 294 15.08 -0.38 12.58
CA ILE A 294 16.26 -1.14 13.06
C ILE A 294 17.56 -0.35 12.84
N PRO A 295 17.84 0.27 11.69
CA PRO A 295 19.03 1.12 11.50
C PRO A 295 19.10 2.34 12.43
N LEU A 296 17.97 2.95 12.81
CA LEU A 296 17.91 4.03 13.80
C LEU A 296 18.26 3.57 15.23
N GLY A 297 18.47 2.26 15.42
CA GLY A 297 18.81 1.64 16.70
C GLY A 297 17.74 0.69 17.24
N GLY A 298 16.55 0.67 16.63
CA GLY A 298 15.46 -0.22 17.04
C GLY A 298 15.13 -0.06 18.54
N ASN A 299 15.05 -1.18 19.27
CA ASN A 299 14.79 -1.24 20.71
C ASN A 299 16.06 -1.37 21.58
N ARG A 300 17.27 -1.30 20.98
CA ARG A 300 18.54 -1.63 21.66
C ARG A 300 19.06 -0.53 22.58
N LYS A 301 18.56 0.72 22.44
CA LYS A 301 19.09 1.91 23.12
C LYS A 301 18.14 2.45 24.20
N GLY A 302 17.37 1.56 24.85
CA GLY A 302 16.45 1.90 25.93
C GLY A 302 15.07 2.36 25.45
N PHE A 303 14.13 2.47 26.40
CA PHE A 303 12.71 2.72 26.16
C PHE A 303 12.44 4.06 25.45
N GLY A 304 13.09 5.15 25.89
CA GLY A 304 12.91 6.47 25.27
C GLY A 304 13.31 6.48 23.80
N ARG A 305 14.53 5.97 23.49
CA ARG A 305 15.02 5.90 22.09
C ARG A 305 14.18 4.96 21.23
N MET A 306 13.71 3.84 21.77
CA MET A 306 12.80 2.94 21.08
C MET A 306 11.54 3.68 20.61
N ASN A 307 10.91 4.45 21.50
CA ASN A 307 9.70 5.20 21.18
C ASN A 307 9.94 6.34 20.17
N THR A 308 11.07 7.06 20.28
CA THR A 308 11.47 8.06 19.30
C THR A 308 11.66 7.41 17.93
N ASN A 309 12.33 6.25 17.84
CA ASN A 309 12.54 5.53 16.57
C ASN A 309 11.22 5.08 15.95
N VAL A 310 10.26 4.59 16.75
CA VAL A 310 8.92 4.22 16.27
C VAL A 310 8.18 5.43 15.74
N PHE A 311 8.17 6.53 16.49
CA PHE A 311 7.53 7.77 16.06
C PHE A 311 8.09 8.28 14.74
N LEU A 312 9.41 8.38 14.63
CA LEU A 312 10.09 8.81 13.39
C LEU A 312 9.81 7.87 12.22
N ALA A 313 9.83 6.56 12.44
CA ALA A 313 9.53 5.58 11.41
C ALA A 313 8.10 5.74 10.86
N MET A 314 7.12 6.04 11.72
CA MET A 314 5.74 6.28 11.31
C MET A 314 5.57 7.62 10.58
N VAL A 315 6.25 8.69 11.02
CA VAL A 315 6.26 9.98 10.31
C VAL A 315 6.89 9.84 8.93
N ILE A 316 8.00 9.12 8.80
CA ILE A 316 8.64 8.83 7.50
C ILE A 316 7.70 8.01 6.62
N SER A 317 6.96 7.05 7.18
CA SER A 317 5.94 6.31 6.46
C SER A 317 4.83 7.22 5.94
N GLY A 318 4.41 8.21 6.72
CA GLY A 318 3.45 9.24 6.30
C GLY A 318 3.98 10.09 5.15
N LEU A 319 5.18 10.63 5.28
CA LEU A 319 5.85 11.40 4.22
C LEU A 319 5.97 10.59 2.91
N TRP A 320 6.26 9.30 3.01
CA TRP A 320 6.32 8.45 1.83
C TRP A 320 4.99 8.38 1.06
N HIS A 321 3.85 8.40 1.75
CA HIS A 321 2.54 8.38 1.09
C HIS A 321 2.29 9.63 0.25
N GLY A 322 2.68 10.81 0.70
CA GLY A 322 2.44 12.02 -0.08
C GLY A 322 3.11 13.27 0.47
N ALA A 323 3.24 14.25 -0.41
CA ALA A 323 3.76 15.57 -0.10
C ALA A 323 2.63 16.48 0.43
N ALA A 324 2.00 16.09 1.53
CA ALA A 324 0.98 16.91 2.20
C ALA A 324 1.11 16.78 3.72
N MET A 325 0.77 17.86 4.42
CA MET A 325 0.80 17.89 5.89
C MET A 325 -0.14 16.84 6.50
N THR A 326 -1.23 16.51 5.81
CA THR A 326 -2.19 15.50 6.24
C THR A 326 -1.55 14.13 6.41
N PHE A 327 -0.62 13.72 5.53
CA PHE A 327 0.12 12.46 5.66
C PHE A 327 1.14 12.49 6.79
N VAL A 328 1.79 13.64 7.04
CA VAL A 328 2.70 13.81 8.17
C VAL A 328 1.94 13.65 9.49
N VAL A 329 0.78 14.29 9.60
CA VAL A 329 -0.10 14.20 10.77
C VAL A 329 -0.63 12.77 10.94
N TRP A 330 -1.06 12.11 9.88
CA TRP A 330 -1.46 10.69 9.92
C TRP A 330 -0.34 9.80 10.47
N GLY A 331 0.89 9.96 9.97
CA GLY A 331 2.06 9.23 10.49
C GLY A 331 2.34 9.53 11.96
N ALA A 332 2.25 10.80 12.35
CA ALA A 332 2.44 11.23 13.74
C ALA A 332 1.37 10.64 14.69
N ILE A 333 0.09 10.62 14.28
CA ILE A 333 -1.01 10.00 15.03
C ILE A 333 -0.71 8.52 15.27
N HIS A 334 -0.36 7.77 14.24
CA HIS A 334 0.00 6.35 14.39
C HIS A 334 1.24 6.15 15.25
N GLY A 335 2.27 6.97 15.07
CA GLY A 335 3.49 6.95 15.88
C GLY A 335 3.20 7.20 17.35
N LEU A 336 2.46 8.26 17.67
CA LEU A 336 2.03 8.59 19.03
C LEU A 336 1.15 7.49 19.62
N GLY A 337 0.21 6.94 18.85
CA GLY A 337 -0.64 5.83 19.31
C GLY A 337 0.17 4.59 19.73
N ILE A 338 1.22 4.24 18.99
CA ILE A 338 2.11 3.13 19.36
C ILE A 338 2.94 3.49 20.61
N VAL A 339 3.42 4.73 20.72
CA VAL A 339 4.14 5.22 21.92
C VAL A 339 3.26 5.14 23.14
N LEU A 340 2.01 5.62 23.07
CA LEU A 340 1.04 5.54 24.15
C LEU A 340 0.74 4.08 24.55
N LEU A 341 0.65 3.19 23.58
CA LEU A 341 0.49 1.76 23.84
C LEU A 341 1.71 1.18 24.59
N ASN A 342 2.92 1.58 24.23
CA ASN A 342 4.16 1.18 24.92
C ASN A 342 4.19 1.73 26.37
N LEU A 343 3.82 3.00 26.56
CA LEU A 343 3.74 3.63 27.87
C LEU A 343 2.72 2.94 28.76
N LYS A 344 1.52 2.67 28.22
CA LYS A 344 0.49 1.89 28.92
C LYS A 344 1.04 0.55 29.41
N THR A 345 1.71 -0.20 28.54
CA THR A 345 2.29 -1.50 28.89
C THR A 345 3.31 -1.36 30.01
N LEU A 346 4.24 -0.40 29.92
CA LEU A 346 5.23 -0.13 30.95
C LEU A 346 4.61 0.26 32.29
N CYS A 347 3.57 1.11 32.26
CA CYS A 347 2.86 1.51 33.50
C CYS A 347 2.17 0.33 34.17
N LEU A 348 1.47 -0.51 33.39
CA LEU A 348 0.79 -1.70 33.92
C LEU A 348 1.78 -2.72 34.50
N GLU A 349 2.94 -2.90 33.85
CA GLU A 349 4.02 -3.76 34.39
C GLU A 349 4.57 -3.22 35.71
N LYS A 350 4.86 -1.90 35.78
CA LYS A 350 5.37 -1.28 37.02
C LYS A 350 4.38 -1.29 38.17
N LEU A 351 3.07 -1.22 37.86
CA LEU A 351 2.01 -1.26 38.90
C LEU A 351 1.64 -2.70 39.31
N GLY A 352 2.25 -3.71 38.67
CA GLY A 352 1.87 -5.11 38.93
C GLY A 352 0.48 -5.48 38.40
N TRP A 353 -0.14 -4.60 37.57
CA TRP A 353 -1.50 -4.77 37.06
C TRP A 353 -1.51 -5.60 35.76
N THR A 354 -0.67 -6.59 35.66
CA THR A 354 -0.65 -7.54 34.53
C THR A 354 -1.82 -8.54 34.60
N GLN A 355 -2.70 -8.41 35.58
CA GLN A 355 -3.84 -9.31 35.77
C GLN A 355 -4.82 -9.18 34.62
N ARG A 356 -5.17 -10.33 34.09
CA ARG A 356 -6.10 -10.54 32.97
C ARG A 356 -7.48 -10.01 33.33
N LEU A 357 -8.07 -9.18 32.47
CA LEU A 357 -9.48 -8.82 32.60
C LEU A 357 -10.34 -10.08 32.76
N PRO A 358 -11.38 -10.08 33.60
CA PRO A 358 -12.15 -11.28 33.93
C PRO A 358 -12.85 -11.90 32.72
N ASN A 359 -13.21 -11.10 31.72
CA ASN A 359 -13.82 -11.58 30.49
C ASN A 359 -12.93 -11.31 29.29
N LYS A 360 -12.17 -12.34 28.84
CA LYS A 360 -11.25 -12.25 27.71
C LYS A 360 -11.96 -11.90 26.37
N ALA A 361 -13.18 -12.39 26.15
CA ALA A 361 -13.91 -12.14 24.91
C ALA A 361 -14.37 -10.69 24.81
N LEU A 362 -14.95 -10.16 25.91
CA LEU A 362 -15.38 -8.77 25.96
C LEU A 362 -14.21 -7.81 25.84
N SER A 363 -13.09 -8.08 26.56
CA SER A 363 -11.90 -7.23 26.48
C SER A 363 -11.27 -7.23 25.08
N ALA A 364 -11.25 -8.36 24.37
CA ALA A 364 -10.79 -8.45 22.99
C ALA A 364 -11.71 -7.69 22.02
N LEU A 365 -13.03 -7.77 22.24
CA LEU A 365 -14.00 -7.01 21.45
C LEU A 365 -13.83 -5.51 21.63
N LEU A 366 -13.75 -5.02 22.88
CA LEU A 366 -13.53 -3.60 23.17
C LEU A 366 -12.20 -3.11 22.62
N ALA A 367 -11.12 -3.89 22.76
CA ALA A 367 -9.83 -3.54 22.21
C ALA A 367 -9.85 -3.42 20.69
N ARG A 368 -10.56 -4.31 19.98
CA ARG A 368 -10.78 -4.25 18.53
C ARG A 368 -11.56 -3.00 18.14
N ILE A 369 -12.66 -2.70 18.84
CA ILE A 369 -13.48 -1.50 18.60
C ILE A 369 -12.62 -0.24 18.76
N ILE A 370 -11.89 -0.10 19.87
CA ILE A 370 -11.02 1.06 20.12
C ILE A 370 -9.95 1.18 19.04
N THR A 371 -9.32 0.08 18.66
CA THR A 371 -8.29 0.09 17.60
C THR A 371 -8.87 0.50 16.26
N PHE A 372 -10.02 -0.02 15.89
CA PHE A 372 -10.70 0.36 14.64
C PHE A 372 -11.03 1.85 14.61
N HIS A 373 -11.60 2.41 15.69
CA HIS A 373 -11.95 3.84 15.74
C HIS A 373 -10.72 4.75 15.75
N PHE A 374 -9.64 4.34 16.41
CA PHE A 374 -8.37 5.07 16.32
C PHE A 374 -7.86 5.11 14.88
N VAL A 375 -7.92 3.99 14.18
CA VAL A 375 -7.51 3.91 12.77
C VAL A 375 -8.45 4.75 11.88
N CYS A 376 -9.76 4.71 12.12
CA CYS A 376 -10.73 5.56 11.42
C CYS A 376 -10.46 7.05 11.63
N PHE A 377 -10.14 7.47 12.86
CA PHE A 377 -9.72 8.84 13.14
C PHE A 377 -8.49 9.26 12.34
N ALA A 378 -7.47 8.39 12.27
CA ALA A 378 -6.29 8.65 11.47
C ALA A 378 -6.59 8.70 9.97
N TRP A 379 -7.55 7.87 9.48
CA TRP A 379 -7.97 7.88 8.09
C TRP A 379 -8.64 9.19 7.64
N ILE A 380 -9.20 10.00 8.54
CA ILE A 380 -9.72 11.34 8.20
C ILE A 380 -8.60 12.17 7.59
N PHE A 381 -7.45 12.25 8.25
CA PHE A 381 -6.30 12.97 7.73
C PHE A 381 -5.75 12.36 6.44
N PHE A 382 -5.72 11.04 6.34
CA PHE A 382 -5.16 10.36 5.16
C PHE A 382 -5.97 10.63 3.88
N ARG A 383 -7.32 10.74 3.97
CA ARG A 383 -8.18 10.96 2.80
C ARG A 383 -8.42 12.44 2.50
N SER A 384 -8.37 13.30 3.49
CA SER A 384 -8.61 14.75 3.29
C SER A 384 -7.60 15.34 2.31
N GLN A 385 -8.08 16.19 1.42
CA GLN A 385 -7.24 16.85 0.42
C GLN A 385 -6.31 17.88 1.07
N THR A 386 -6.85 18.63 2.02
CA THR A 386 -6.12 19.63 2.78
C THR A 386 -6.22 19.38 4.29
N PHE A 387 -5.33 20.00 5.05
CA PHE A 387 -5.40 19.95 6.51
C PHE A 387 -6.65 20.64 7.05
N ASP A 388 -7.08 21.71 6.40
CA ASP A 388 -8.29 22.46 6.77
C ASP A 388 -9.56 21.64 6.52
N ASP A 389 -9.62 20.81 5.49
CA ASP A 389 -10.73 19.87 5.28
C ASP A 389 -10.84 18.87 6.42
N ALA A 390 -9.69 18.31 6.86
CA ALA A 390 -9.68 17.41 8.01
C ALA A 390 -10.16 18.11 9.30
N LEU A 391 -9.73 19.34 9.53
CA LEU A 391 -10.19 20.14 10.68
C LEU A 391 -11.69 20.49 10.55
N THR A 392 -12.17 20.80 9.36
CA THR A 392 -13.60 21.04 9.09
C THR A 392 -14.43 19.81 9.43
N MET A 393 -14.02 18.61 9.01
CA MET A 393 -14.68 17.36 9.41
C MET A 393 -14.74 17.20 10.93
N LEU A 394 -13.62 17.48 11.62
CA LEU A 394 -13.55 17.36 13.08
C LEU A 394 -14.39 18.45 13.79
N SER A 395 -14.50 19.65 13.25
CA SER A 395 -15.30 20.72 13.85
C SER A 395 -16.80 20.42 13.87
N GLN A 396 -17.29 19.57 12.96
CA GLN A 396 -18.70 19.15 12.92
C GLN A 396 -19.13 18.37 14.17
N PHE A 397 -18.18 17.79 14.91
CA PHE A 397 -18.49 17.14 16.20
C PHE A 397 -18.92 18.13 17.28
N ALA A 398 -18.63 19.41 17.12
CA ALA A 398 -19.07 20.50 18.02
C ALA A 398 -20.15 21.40 17.38
N ALA A 399 -20.59 21.09 16.17
CA ALA A 399 -21.55 21.92 15.45
C ALA A 399 -22.99 21.78 16.00
N PRO A 400 -23.82 22.82 15.89
CA PRO A 400 -25.25 22.70 16.16
C PRO A 400 -25.93 21.62 15.29
N GLY A 401 -26.92 20.93 15.85
CA GLY A 401 -27.62 19.86 15.12
C GLY A 401 -26.95 18.47 15.19
N PHE A 402 -25.98 18.29 16.08
CA PHE A 402 -25.28 17.01 16.31
C PHE A 402 -26.26 15.82 16.41
N ILE A 403 -27.30 15.92 17.29
CA ILE A 403 -28.26 14.82 17.54
C ILE A 403 -29.10 14.55 16.28
N SER A 404 -29.56 15.56 15.58
CA SER A 404 -30.40 15.40 14.38
C SER A 404 -29.62 14.75 13.23
N SER A 405 -28.38 15.18 12.99
CA SER A 405 -27.49 14.57 11.98
C SER A 405 -27.16 13.13 12.35
N LEU A 406 -26.88 12.84 13.61
CA LEU A 406 -26.61 11.48 14.06
C LEU A 406 -27.85 10.57 13.89
N SER A 407 -29.05 11.07 14.20
CA SER A 407 -30.27 10.29 14.05
C SER A 407 -30.64 10.01 12.59
N SER A 408 -30.42 10.95 11.67
CA SER A 408 -30.65 10.73 10.23
C SER A 408 -29.71 9.67 9.64
N SER A 409 -28.51 9.54 10.16
CA SER A 409 -27.48 8.58 9.71
C SER A 409 -27.49 7.25 10.47
N LEU A 410 -28.38 7.09 11.47
CA LEU A 410 -28.33 5.98 12.42
C LEU A 410 -28.38 4.60 11.75
N GLY A 411 -29.21 4.43 10.73
CA GLY A 411 -29.34 3.15 10.00
C GLY A 411 -28.02 2.72 9.35
N LEU A 412 -27.30 3.66 8.70
CA LEU A 412 -26.01 3.39 8.07
C LEU A 412 -24.92 3.15 9.11
N LEU A 413 -24.92 3.91 10.21
CA LEU A 413 -23.97 3.70 11.31
C LEU A 413 -24.15 2.30 11.92
N ILE A 414 -25.38 1.85 12.16
CA ILE A 414 -25.67 0.48 12.63
C ILE A 414 -25.16 -0.55 11.61
N ALA A 415 -25.34 -0.32 10.30
CA ALA A 415 -24.86 -1.22 9.26
C ALA A 415 -23.33 -1.36 9.27
N PHE A 416 -22.58 -0.24 9.39
CA PHE A 416 -21.11 -0.29 9.50
C PHE A 416 -20.62 -0.93 10.81
N TRP A 417 -21.32 -0.71 11.92
CA TRP A 417 -21.03 -1.40 13.17
C TRP A 417 -21.31 -2.90 13.08
N ALA A 418 -22.43 -3.30 12.46
CA ALA A 418 -22.73 -4.70 12.19
C ALA A 418 -21.64 -5.34 11.32
N LEU A 419 -21.18 -4.66 10.26
CA LEU A 419 -20.09 -5.12 9.41
C LEU A 419 -18.81 -5.35 10.22
N LEU A 420 -18.43 -4.43 11.13
CA LEU A 420 -17.27 -4.58 12.00
C LEU A 420 -17.42 -5.77 12.97
N LEU A 421 -18.61 -5.94 13.56
CA LEU A 421 -18.89 -7.03 14.51
C LEU A 421 -18.92 -8.40 13.82
N LEU A 422 -19.48 -8.47 12.60
CA LEU A 422 -19.59 -9.68 11.81
C LEU A 422 -18.31 -10.02 11.02
N TYR A 423 -17.35 -9.09 10.96
CA TYR A 423 -16.10 -9.28 10.19
C TYR A 423 -15.33 -10.58 10.52
N PRO A 424 -15.24 -11.06 11.79
CA PRO A 424 -14.61 -12.34 12.09
C PRO A 424 -15.29 -13.53 11.37
N TYR A 425 -16.60 -13.50 11.26
CA TYR A 425 -17.36 -14.56 10.58
C TYR A 425 -17.13 -14.52 9.07
N PHE A 426 -17.04 -13.30 8.47
CA PHE A 426 -16.66 -13.17 7.05
C PHE A 426 -15.26 -13.71 6.78
N VAL A 427 -14.30 -13.46 7.68
CA VAL A 427 -12.95 -14.02 7.57
C VAL A 427 -12.97 -15.55 7.65
N GLN A 428 -13.74 -16.13 8.58
CA GLN A 428 -13.88 -17.59 8.70
C GLN A 428 -14.56 -18.19 7.46
N SER A 429 -15.64 -17.57 6.99
CA SER A 429 -16.36 -17.97 5.78
C SER A 429 -15.45 -17.93 4.55
N TYR A 430 -14.63 -16.87 4.42
CA TYR A 430 -13.64 -16.79 3.36
C TYR A 430 -12.67 -18.00 3.39
N HIS A 431 -12.11 -18.32 4.53
CA HIS A 431 -11.19 -19.47 4.65
C HIS A 431 -11.88 -20.80 4.32
N TYR A 432 -13.12 -20.98 4.77
CA TYR A 432 -13.92 -22.16 4.46
C TYR A 432 -14.17 -22.27 2.95
N VAL A 433 -14.66 -21.19 2.31
CA VAL A 433 -14.93 -21.13 0.87
C VAL A 433 -13.65 -21.37 0.07
N ALA A 434 -12.55 -20.70 0.44
CA ALA A 434 -11.26 -20.85 -0.23
C ALA A 434 -10.76 -22.30 -0.19
N LYS A 435 -10.91 -22.98 0.96
CA LYS A 435 -10.57 -24.39 1.10
C LYS A 435 -11.46 -25.29 0.23
N LYS A 436 -12.77 -25.03 0.18
CA LYS A 436 -13.70 -25.78 -0.68
C LYS A 436 -13.41 -25.56 -2.16
N TYR A 437 -13.13 -24.31 -2.54
CA TYR A 437 -12.82 -23.92 -3.91
C TYR A 437 -11.61 -24.67 -4.46
N GLN A 438 -10.57 -24.91 -3.66
CA GLN A 438 -9.40 -25.67 -4.06
C GLN A 438 -9.70 -27.13 -4.44
N ASN A 439 -10.83 -27.68 -3.98
CA ASN A 439 -11.26 -29.08 -4.25
C ASN A 439 -12.23 -29.17 -5.45
N ILE A 440 -12.66 -28.05 -6.02
CA ILE A 440 -13.55 -28.04 -7.20
C ILE A 440 -12.73 -28.44 -8.44
N ALA A 441 -13.32 -29.22 -9.34
CA ALA A 441 -12.70 -29.54 -10.61
C ALA A 441 -12.56 -28.28 -11.49
N TRP A 442 -11.44 -28.14 -12.17
CA TRP A 442 -11.04 -26.90 -12.89
C TRP A 442 -12.07 -26.43 -13.91
N TYR A 443 -12.81 -27.34 -14.54
CA TYR A 443 -13.82 -27.01 -15.56
C TYR A 443 -15.07 -26.32 -14.98
N TYR A 444 -15.24 -26.25 -13.67
CA TYR A 444 -16.30 -25.46 -13.02
C TYR A 444 -15.88 -24.00 -12.72
N TYR A 445 -14.61 -23.66 -12.79
CA TYR A 445 -14.14 -22.28 -12.46
C TYR A 445 -14.71 -21.18 -13.34
N PRO A 446 -15.03 -21.39 -14.63
CA PRO A 446 -15.67 -20.37 -15.43
C PRO A 446 -17.06 -19.95 -14.90
N ILE A 447 -17.77 -20.82 -14.20
CA ILE A 447 -19.12 -20.53 -13.70
C ILE A 447 -19.13 -19.40 -12.65
N PRO A 448 -18.41 -19.50 -11.50
CA PRO A 448 -18.38 -18.41 -10.53
C PRO A 448 -17.76 -17.14 -11.12
N LEU A 449 -16.79 -17.26 -12.02
CA LEU A 449 -16.20 -16.10 -12.69
C LEU A 449 -17.25 -15.39 -13.58
N ALA A 450 -18.00 -16.13 -14.39
CA ALA A 450 -19.06 -15.57 -15.21
C ALA A 450 -20.17 -14.90 -14.37
N VAL A 451 -20.57 -15.52 -13.25
CA VAL A 451 -21.52 -14.93 -12.32
C VAL A 451 -20.97 -13.61 -11.73
N ILE A 452 -19.73 -13.59 -11.29
CA ILE A 452 -19.08 -12.36 -10.77
C ILE A 452 -19.04 -11.28 -11.84
N LEU A 453 -18.62 -11.59 -13.06
CA LEU A 453 -18.55 -10.64 -14.17
C LEU A 453 -19.96 -10.10 -14.52
N THR A 454 -20.99 -10.95 -14.51
CA THR A 454 -22.37 -10.52 -14.76
C THR A 454 -22.85 -9.57 -13.66
N ILE A 455 -22.62 -9.91 -12.38
CA ILE A 455 -22.99 -9.05 -11.24
C ILE A 455 -22.23 -7.72 -11.32
N MET A 456 -20.94 -7.74 -11.65
CA MET A 456 -20.15 -6.52 -11.84
C MET A 456 -20.74 -5.65 -12.95
N PHE A 457 -21.05 -6.23 -14.11
CA PHE A 457 -21.63 -5.49 -15.22
C PHE A 457 -22.99 -4.84 -14.86
N MET A 458 -23.79 -5.50 -14.02
CA MET A 458 -25.11 -4.99 -13.61
C MET A 458 -25.04 -3.96 -12.47
N LEU A 459 -24.10 -4.09 -11.55
CA LEU A 459 -24.09 -3.32 -10.28
C LEU A 459 -22.88 -2.38 -10.13
N SER A 460 -21.87 -2.49 -11.00
CA SER A 460 -20.73 -1.57 -10.90
C SER A 460 -21.16 -0.15 -11.26
N PRO A 461 -20.82 0.85 -10.45
CA PRO A 461 -20.96 2.25 -10.81
C PRO A 461 -20.23 2.56 -12.12
N SER A 462 -20.67 3.61 -12.82
CA SER A 462 -20.06 4.05 -14.08
C SER A 462 -18.65 4.57 -13.82
N GLY A 463 -17.65 3.77 -14.17
CA GLY A 463 -16.24 4.16 -14.08
C GLY A 463 -15.33 3.04 -13.57
N MET A 464 -14.05 3.09 -13.98
CA MET A 464 -13.05 2.18 -13.43
C MET A 464 -12.56 2.72 -12.09
N PRO A 465 -12.60 1.91 -11.00
CA PRO A 465 -12.07 2.34 -9.72
C PRO A 465 -10.57 2.60 -9.85
N GLY A 466 -10.16 3.85 -9.64
CA GLY A 466 -8.76 4.20 -9.56
C GLY A 466 -8.08 3.47 -8.41
N PHE A 467 -6.79 3.15 -8.58
CA PHE A 467 -6.00 2.67 -7.44
C PHE A 467 -5.69 3.86 -6.53
N ILE A 468 -6.15 3.79 -5.27
CA ILE A 468 -6.02 4.90 -4.32
C ILE A 468 -4.57 5.38 -4.20
N TYR A 469 -3.59 4.47 -4.25
CA TYR A 469 -2.16 4.79 -4.15
C TYR A 469 -1.50 5.19 -5.48
N ALA A 470 -2.21 5.18 -6.62
CA ALA A 470 -1.64 5.65 -7.88
C ALA A 470 -1.53 7.19 -7.94
N ASN A 471 -2.26 7.87 -7.07
CA ASN A 471 -2.28 9.33 -6.98
C ASN A 471 -1.36 9.89 -5.88
N PHE A 472 -0.53 9.04 -5.27
CA PHE A 472 0.39 9.40 -4.19
C PHE A 472 1.85 9.44 -4.62
#